data_6428f5afcbb617f8e2d1798016a13a47
#
_entry.id   6428f5afcbb617f8e2d1798016a13a47
#
_cell.length_a   1.000
_cell.length_b   1.000
_cell.length_c   1.000
_cell.angle_alpha   90.00
_cell.angle_beta   90.00
_cell.angle_gamma   90.00
#
_symmetry.space_group_name_H-M   'P 1'
#
loop_
_entity.id
_entity.type
_entity.pdbx_description
1 polymer ?
#
loop_
_entity_poly.entity_id
_entity_poly.type
_entity_poly.pdbx_seq_one_letter_code
_entity_poly.pdbx_strand_id
1 'polypeptide(L)'
;MWLLDANMPLQLIALLASLGVEADSAVNRGWNRLNNGALVEAAVQAEFRVLMTRDRLFGESAAVMVSRHPEFSIVRVTLPQARARQYLAAFRSAWEVAAVTPIPGQIVRWP
;
A
#
# COMPACT_ATOMS: atom_id res chain seq x y z
N MET A 1 1.15 1.84 -11.08
CA MET A 1 2.02 2.29 -9.97
C MET A 1 1.31 2.05 -8.65
N TRP A 2 2.05 1.68 -7.65
CA TRP A 2 1.55 1.45 -6.29
C TRP A 2 1.82 2.65 -5.41
N LEU A 3 0.89 2.96 -4.52
CA LEU A 3 1.03 4.03 -3.53
C LEU A 3 1.29 3.42 -2.16
N LEU A 4 2.32 3.91 -1.48
CA LEU A 4 2.59 3.55 -0.08
C LEU A 4 1.95 4.59 0.84
N ASP A 5 1.16 4.11 1.80
CA ASP A 5 0.60 4.97 2.84
C ASP A 5 1.71 5.61 3.68
N ALA A 6 1.40 6.72 4.34
CA ALA A 6 2.38 7.46 5.15
C ALA A 6 2.97 6.64 6.29
N ASN A 7 2.29 5.58 6.73
CA ASN A 7 2.78 4.68 7.77
C ASN A 7 3.78 3.63 7.28
N MET A 8 4.08 3.60 5.98
CA MET A 8 5.04 2.67 5.39
C MET A 8 6.42 3.32 5.25
N PRO A 9 7.52 2.58 5.44
CA PRO A 9 8.86 3.15 5.25
C PRO A 9 9.08 3.61 3.81
N LEU A 10 9.67 4.80 3.64
CA LEU A 10 9.98 5.33 2.30
C LEU A 10 10.98 4.44 1.55
N GLN A 11 11.84 3.74 2.25
CA GLN A 11 12.82 2.83 1.66
C GLN A 11 12.18 1.68 0.89
N LEU A 12 10.89 1.40 1.13
CA LEU A 12 10.16 0.40 0.35
C LEU A 12 10.05 0.75 -1.12
N ILE A 13 10.10 2.03 -1.49
CA ILE A 13 10.06 2.44 -2.89
C ILE A 13 11.19 1.78 -3.67
N ALA A 14 12.42 1.86 -3.15
CA ALA A 14 13.58 1.26 -3.80
C ALA A 14 13.53 -0.27 -3.78
N LEU A 15 13.09 -0.85 -2.66
CA LEU A 15 12.95 -2.30 -2.56
C LEU A 15 11.92 -2.83 -3.57
N LEU A 16 10.77 -2.22 -3.66
CA LEU A 16 9.73 -2.61 -4.63
C LEU A 16 10.22 -2.45 -6.06
N ALA A 17 10.96 -1.39 -6.36
CA ALA A 17 11.56 -1.21 -7.68
C ALA A 17 12.49 -2.38 -8.03
N SER A 18 13.29 -2.85 -7.06
CA SER A 18 14.18 -4.01 -7.26
C SER A 18 13.39 -5.31 -7.47
N LEU A 19 12.15 -5.35 -7.04
CA LEU A 19 11.24 -6.49 -7.21
C LEU A 19 10.33 -6.33 -8.44
N GLY A 20 10.57 -5.32 -9.27
CA GLY A 20 9.81 -5.07 -10.49
C GLY A 20 8.53 -4.27 -10.30
N VAL A 21 8.34 -3.62 -9.16
CA VAL A 21 7.14 -2.85 -8.85
C VAL A 21 7.47 -1.37 -8.72
N GLU A 22 6.86 -0.55 -9.57
CA GLU A 22 6.98 0.90 -9.48
C GLU A 22 6.04 1.44 -8.40
N ALA A 23 6.58 2.22 -7.47
CA ALA A 23 5.83 2.75 -6.34
C ALA A 23 6.24 4.18 -6.00
N ASP A 24 5.33 4.90 -5.36
CA ASP A 24 5.60 6.18 -4.75
C ASP A 24 4.92 6.23 -3.38
N SER A 25 5.16 7.28 -2.61
CA SER A 25 4.64 7.42 -1.25
C SER A 25 3.66 8.58 -1.15
N ALA A 26 2.65 8.41 -0.30
CA ALA A 26 1.74 9.50 0.07
C ALA A 26 2.52 10.69 0.65
N VAL A 27 3.60 10.44 1.40
CA VAL A 27 4.45 11.49 1.94
C VAL A 27 5.08 12.31 0.80
N ASN A 28 5.65 11.65 -0.21
CA ASN A 28 6.28 12.32 -1.34
C ASN A 28 5.29 13.14 -2.16
N ARG A 29 4.03 12.72 -2.19
CA ARG A 29 2.96 13.42 -2.90
C ARG A 29 2.31 14.54 -2.08
N GLY A 30 2.70 14.73 -0.83
CA GLY A 30 2.09 15.70 0.06
C GLY A 30 0.70 15.29 0.56
N TRP A 31 0.39 13.99 0.52
CA TRP A 31 -0.93 13.44 0.89
C TRP A 31 -0.96 12.81 2.27
N ASN A 32 0.09 12.97 3.06
CA ASN A 32 0.25 12.31 4.35
C ASN A 32 -0.78 12.74 5.41
N ARG A 33 -1.53 13.82 5.17
CA ARG A 33 -2.59 14.30 6.07
C ARG A 33 -3.99 14.01 5.57
N LEU A 34 -4.14 13.42 4.41
CA LEU A 34 -5.45 13.05 3.89
C LEU A 34 -6.03 11.91 4.71
N ASN A 35 -7.34 11.94 4.96
CA ASN A 35 -8.02 10.78 5.53
C ASN A 35 -8.06 9.65 4.49
N ASN A 36 -8.45 8.45 4.93
CA ASN A 36 -8.39 7.27 4.08
C ASN A 36 -9.20 7.41 2.79
N GLY A 37 -10.40 7.97 2.87
CA GLY A 37 -11.24 8.19 1.69
C GLY A 37 -10.62 9.17 0.70
N ALA A 38 -10.13 10.30 1.20
CA ALA A 38 -9.49 11.31 0.38
C ALA A 38 -8.18 10.79 -0.24
N LEU A 39 -7.45 9.95 0.49
CA LEU A 39 -6.22 9.34 0.00
C LEU A 39 -6.50 8.41 -1.19
N VAL A 40 -7.51 7.55 -1.08
CA VAL A 40 -7.90 6.66 -2.18
C VAL A 40 -8.34 7.46 -3.39
N GLU A 41 -9.15 8.51 -3.20
CA GLU A 41 -9.59 9.37 -4.30
C GLU A 41 -8.40 10.04 -5.00
N ALA A 42 -7.46 10.59 -4.24
CA ALA A 42 -6.26 11.21 -4.79
C ALA A 42 -5.42 10.18 -5.56
N ALA A 43 -5.28 8.97 -5.02
CA ALA A 43 -4.54 7.90 -5.66
C ALA A 43 -5.17 7.49 -7.00
N VAL A 44 -6.48 7.31 -7.03
CA VAL A 44 -7.21 6.95 -8.25
C VAL A 44 -7.05 8.04 -9.31
N GLN A 45 -7.20 9.31 -8.94
CA GLN A 45 -7.05 10.43 -9.88
C GLN A 45 -5.63 10.55 -10.42
N ALA A 46 -4.63 10.18 -9.63
CA ALA A 46 -3.23 10.17 -10.06
C ALA A 46 -2.80 8.86 -10.73
N GLU A 47 -3.78 8.01 -11.06
CA GLU A 47 -3.57 6.75 -11.80
C GLU A 47 -2.82 5.66 -11.03
N PHE A 48 -2.80 5.73 -9.70
CA PHE A 48 -2.37 4.59 -8.89
C PHE A 48 -3.43 3.49 -8.97
N ARG A 49 -2.98 2.24 -8.92
CA ARG A 49 -3.85 1.07 -8.97
C ARG A 49 -3.93 0.34 -7.63
N VAL A 50 -2.96 0.53 -6.76
CA VAL A 50 -2.82 -0.19 -5.50
C VAL A 50 -2.40 0.78 -4.42
N LEU A 51 -3.04 0.67 -3.26
CA LEU A 51 -2.61 1.31 -2.03
C LEU A 51 -2.11 0.24 -1.06
N MET A 52 -0.90 0.41 -0.55
CA MET A 52 -0.31 -0.47 0.45
C MET A 52 -0.28 0.27 1.78
N THR A 53 -0.86 -0.32 2.82
CA THR A 53 -0.99 0.29 4.14
C THR A 53 -0.80 -0.73 5.24
N ARG A 54 -0.42 -0.25 6.46
CA ARG A 54 -0.39 -1.06 7.69
C ARG A 54 -1.58 -0.78 8.59
N ASP A 55 -2.45 0.13 8.21
CA ASP A 55 -3.54 0.60 9.07
C ASP A 55 -4.64 -0.46 9.15
N ARG A 56 -4.86 -0.99 10.36
CA ARG A 56 -5.92 -1.96 10.62
C ARG A 56 -7.31 -1.36 10.51
N LEU A 57 -7.44 -0.07 10.76
CA LEU A 57 -8.72 0.64 10.75
C LEU A 57 -9.13 1.08 9.35
N PHE A 58 -8.32 0.78 8.36
CA PHE A 58 -8.63 1.10 6.97
C PHE A 58 -9.84 0.32 6.43
N GLY A 59 -10.26 -0.76 7.12
CA GLY A 59 -11.18 -1.77 6.61
C GLY A 59 -12.55 -1.28 6.15
N GLU A 60 -13.34 -0.61 7.01
CA GLU A 60 -14.71 -0.23 6.67
C GLU A 60 -14.77 0.89 5.63
N SER A 61 -13.98 1.93 5.81
CA SER A 61 -13.89 3.03 4.84
C SER A 61 -13.35 2.54 3.50
N ALA A 62 -12.41 1.63 3.55
CA ALA A 62 -11.79 1.07 2.36
C ALA A 62 -12.77 0.22 1.56
N ALA A 63 -13.64 -0.56 2.22
CA ALA A 63 -14.64 -1.36 1.53
C ALA A 63 -15.57 -0.49 0.67
N VAL A 64 -15.98 0.67 1.21
CA VAL A 64 -16.80 1.63 0.46
C VAL A 64 -16.02 2.20 -0.73
N MET A 65 -14.75 2.54 -0.52
CA MET A 65 -13.92 3.14 -1.56
C MET A 65 -13.65 2.17 -2.71
N VAL A 66 -13.29 0.91 -2.42
CA VAL A 66 -13.06 -0.08 -3.48
C VAL A 66 -14.34 -0.43 -4.23
N SER A 67 -15.51 -0.31 -3.59
CA SER A 67 -16.79 -0.50 -4.29
C SER A 67 -17.06 0.59 -5.32
N ARG A 68 -16.54 1.81 -5.08
CA ARG A 68 -16.65 2.94 -6.03
C ARG A 68 -15.58 2.90 -7.12
N HIS A 69 -14.48 2.20 -6.86
CA HIS A 69 -13.32 2.11 -7.76
C HIS A 69 -12.95 0.65 -7.97
N PRO A 70 -13.72 -0.09 -8.76
CA PRO A 70 -13.56 -1.55 -8.87
C PRO A 70 -12.22 -2.00 -9.46
N GLU A 71 -11.45 -1.10 -10.06
CA GLU A 71 -10.12 -1.40 -10.58
C GLU A 71 -9.01 -1.17 -9.54
N PHE A 72 -9.34 -0.49 -8.44
CA PHE A 72 -8.37 -0.16 -7.40
C PHE A 72 -8.30 -1.29 -6.37
N SER A 73 -7.10 -1.54 -5.85
CA SER A 73 -6.85 -2.57 -4.83
C SER A 73 -6.22 -1.95 -3.61
N ILE A 74 -6.50 -2.53 -2.45
CA ILE A 74 -5.82 -2.15 -1.20
C ILE A 74 -5.13 -3.40 -0.66
N VAL A 75 -3.86 -3.26 -0.31
CA VAL A 75 -3.08 -4.30 0.35
C VAL A 75 -2.80 -3.86 1.79
N ARG A 76 -3.31 -4.62 2.74
CA ARG A 76 -3.00 -4.41 4.15
C ARG A 76 -1.82 -5.29 4.54
N VAL A 77 -0.69 -4.67 4.82
CA VAL A 77 0.52 -5.37 5.21
C VAL A 77 0.44 -5.73 6.69
N THR A 78 0.56 -7.01 7.00
CA THR A 78 0.42 -7.55 8.36
C THR A 78 1.73 -7.78 9.06
N LEU A 79 2.86 -7.42 8.44
CA LEU A 79 4.18 -7.53 9.08
C LEU A 79 4.23 -6.68 10.36
N PRO A 80 4.88 -7.19 11.43
CA PRO A 80 5.01 -6.42 12.66
C PRO A 80 5.78 -5.13 12.46
N GLN A 81 5.41 -4.10 13.22
CA GLN A 81 6.14 -2.85 13.21
C GLN A 81 7.57 -3.08 13.71
N ALA A 82 8.54 -2.51 12.98
CA ALA A 82 9.94 -2.62 13.30
C ALA A 82 10.69 -1.41 12.73
N ARG A 83 11.96 -1.26 13.09
CA ARG A 83 12.83 -0.27 12.45
C ARG A 83 12.92 -0.55 10.96
N ALA A 84 13.13 0.48 10.15
CA ALA A 84 13.09 0.38 8.70
C ALA A 84 13.93 -0.77 8.16
N ARG A 85 15.16 -0.93 8.63
CA ARG A 85 16.06 -1.99 8.16
C ARG A 85 15.49 -3.38 8.41
N GLN A 86 14.96 -3.63 9.61
CA GLN A 86 14.35 -4.90 9.97
C GLN A 86 13.07 -5.13 9.20
N TYR A 87 12.26 -4.09 9.05
CA TYR A 87 11.01 -4.14 8.31
C TYR A 87 11.25 -4.49 6.84
N LEU A 88 12.24 -3.87 6.21
CA LEU A 88 12.61 -4.16 4.82
C LEU A 88 13.07 -5.60 4.64
N ALA A 89 13.86 -6.12 5.58
CA ALA A 89 14.32 -7.51 5.55
C ALA A 89 13.14 -8.47 5.66
N ALA A 90 12.21 -8.22 6.58
CA ALA A 90 11.00 -9.01 6.76
C ALA A 90 10.10 -8.96 5.52
N PHE A 91 9.96 -7.78 4.93
CA PHE A 91 9.18 -7.57 3.71
C PHE A 91 9.76 -8.38 2.54
N ARG A 92 11.07 -8.30 2.34
CA ARG A 92 11.75 -9.06 1.29
C ARG A 92 11.57 -10.56 1.49
N SER A 93 11.76 -11.05 2.71
CA SER A 93 11.61 -12.48 3.02
C SER A 93 10.18 -12.96 2.76
N ALA A 94 9.18 -12.18 3.17
CA ALA A 94 7.78 -12.51 2.91
C ALA A 94 7.47 -12.51 1.41
N TRP A 95 8.03 -11.57 0.65
CA TRP A 95 7.87 -11.49 -0.79
C TRP A 95 8.46 -12.71 -1.50
N GLU A 96 9.60 -13.19 -1.05
CA GLU A 96 10.24 -14.38 -1.62
C GLU A 96 9.42 -15.65 -1.39
N VAL A 97 8.68 -15.71 -0.28
CA VAL A 97 7.76 -16.83 -0.01
C VAL A 97 6.51 -16.72 -0.87
N ALA A 98 5.89 -15.55 -0.89
CA ALA A 98 4.71 -15.29 -1.70
C ALA A 98 4.64 -13.80 -2.01
N ALA A 99 4.85 -13.43 -3.26
CA ALA A 99 4.76 -12.04 -3.71
C ALA A 99 3.35 -11.51 -3.50
N VAL A 100 3.24 -10.21 -3.22
CA VAL A 100 1.94 -9.54 -3.13
C VAL A 100 1.21 -9.67 -4.47
N THR A 101 -0.04 -10.12 -4.41
CA THR A 101 -0.92 -10.19 -5.58
C THR A 101 -2.17 -9.36 -5.29
N PRO A 102 -2.18 -8.07 -5.68
CA PRO A 102 -3.37 -7.24 -5.49
C PRO A 102 -4.53 -7.79 -6.32
N ILE A 103 -5.74 -7.70 -5.77
CA ILE A 103 -6.96 -8.13 -6.46
C ILE A 103 -7.84 -6.90 -6.67
N PRO A 104 -8.15 -6.52 -7.93
CA PRO A 104 -8.97 -5.35 -8.21
C PRO A 104 -10.31 -5.39 -7.47
N GLY A 105 -10.70 -4.28 -6.87
CA GLY A 105 -11.94 -4.15 -6.13
C GLY A 105 -11.93 -4.79 -4.75
N GLN A 106 -10.79 -5.27 -4.28
CA GLN A 106 -10.70 -5.98 -3.00
C GLN A 106 -9.61 -5.41 -2.09
N ILE A 107 -9.76 -5.73 -0.81
CA ILE A 107 -8.74 -5.51 0.21
C ILE A 107 -8.08 -6.85 0.49
N VAL A 108 -6.78 -6.94 0.28
CA VAL A 108 -6.00 -8.15 0.49
C VAL A 108 -5.11 -7.97 1.71
N ARG A 109 -5.07 -8.97 2.56
CA ARG A 109 -4.11 -9.02 3.68
C ARG A 109 -2.86 -9.74 3.21
N TRP A 110 -1.68 -9.18 3.52
CA TRP A 110 -0.41 -9.77 3.12
C TRP A 110 0.67 -9.46 4.18
N PRO A 111 1.54 -10.38 4.47
CA PRO A 111 1.54 -11.81 4.18
C PRO A 111 0.46 -12.61 4.86
#